data_4c289b2bde38bf319ba86c6302ff6af0
#
_entry.id   4c289b2bde38bf319ba86c6302ff6af0
#
_cell.length_a   1.000
_cell.length_b   1.000
_cell.length_c   1.000
_cell.angle_alpha   90.00
_cell.angle_beta   90.00
_cell.angle_gamma   90.00
#
_symmetry.space_group_name_H-M   'P 1'
#
loop_
_entity.id
_entity.type
_entity.pdbx_description
1 polymer ?
#
loop_
_entity_poly.entity_id
_entity_poly.type
_entity_poly.pdbx_seq_one_letter_code
_entity_poly.pdbx_strand_id
1 'polypeptide(L)'
;PYLILPFCKNGSIFKYLTDNNRITETESWHLLHDVAEGLAYLHAKLPPVIHQDIKPDNILINDENGYMITDFGISTRIRSTLRRNQGQELSGGTLAYMGPERFGQSPTPIMASDIWSLGATMYELLTGLPPYGDHGGLLQKNGADIPLINNEEYSQELKDIVYKCLALNTWDRPTARQIADYAFQHINGNSAPFNIQSSQQTSP
;
A
#
# COMPACT_ATOMS: atom_id res chain seq x y z
N PRO A 1 13.83 6.20 -25.52
CA PRO A 1 12.56 5.48 -25.56
C PRO A 1 11.51 6.28 -24.81
N TYR A 2 10.30 6.37 -25.37
CA TYR A 2 9.15 7.00 -24.74
C TYR A 2 8.22 5.88 -24.23
N LEU A 3 7.67 6.06 -23.02
CA LEU A 3 6.62 5.21 -22.48
C LEU A 3 5.29 5.94 -22.66
N ILE A 4 4.35 5.32 -23.36
CA ILE A 4 3.00 5.87 -23.56
C ILE A 4 2.11 5.16 -22.56
N LEU A 5 1.48 5.92 -21.66
CA LEU A 5 0.55 5.44 -20.65
C LEU A 5 -0.84 6.04 -20.90
N PRO A 6 -1.93 5.38 -20.47
CA PRO A 6 -3.25 5.98 -20.44
C PRO A 6 -3.22 7.29 -19.65
N PHE A 7 -3.88 8.32 -20.16
CA PHE A 7 -4.03 9.58 -19.43
C PHE A 7 -5.25 9.50 -18.51
N CYS A 8 -5.02 9.65 -17.22
CA CYS A 8 -6.07 9.67 -16.20
C CYS A 8 -6.43 11.14 -15.90
N LYS A 9 -7.52 11.64 -16.50
CA LYS A 9 -7.94 13.05 -16.35
C LYS A 9 -8.33 13.41 -14.91
N ASN A 10 -8.75 12.42 -14.11
CA ASN A 10 -9.16 12.62 -12.72
C ASN A 10 -7.95 12.76 -11.77
N GLY A 11 -6.73 12.54 -12.26
CA GLY A 11 -5.50 12.70 -11.50
C GLY A 11 -5.25 11.58 -10.49
N SER A 12 -4.48 11.89 -9.44
CA SER A 12 -4.14 10.94 -8.36
C SER A 12 -5.09 11.05 -7.17
N ILE A 13 -5.07 10.03 -6.32
CA ILE A 13 -5.77 10.03 -5.02
C ILE A 13 -5.28 11.19 -4.15
N PHE A 14 -4.00 11.51 -4.18
CA PHE A 14 -3.48 12.68 -3.48
C PHE A 14 -4.21 13.97 -3.88
N LYS A 15 -4.38 14.20 -5.19
CA LYS A 15 -5.15 15.36 -5.70
C LYS A 15 -6.60 15.29 -5.27
N TYR A 16 -7.23 14.12 -5.37
CA TYR A 16 -8.62 13.90 -4.96
C TYR A 16 -8.84 14.30 -3.48
N LEU A 17 -7.97 13.86 -2.57
CA LEU A 17 -8.03 14.23 -1.15
C LEU A 17 -7.87 15.73 -0.93
N THR A 18 -6.94 16.35 -1.66
CA THR A 18 -6.70 17.80 -1.57
C THR A 18 -7.94 18.60 -2.01
N ASP A 19 -8.62 18.13 -3.05
CA ASP A 19 -9.78 18.82 -3.63
C ASP A 19 -11.09 18.51 -2.88
N ASN A 20 -11.29 17.27 -2.35
CA ASN A 20 -12.59 16.77 -1.85
C ASN A 20 -12.58 16.43 -0.35
N ASN A 21 -11.45 16.49 0.32
CA ASN A 21 -11.27 16.31 1.76
C ASN A 21 -11.40 14.88 2.31
N ARG A 22 -12.24 13.98 1.76
CA ARG A 22 -12.45 12.63 2.31
C ARG A 22 -12.84 11.61 1.24
N ILE A 23 -12.44 10.37 1.47
CA ILE A 23 -12.89 9.19 0.72
C ILE A 23 -14.01 8.50 1.52
N THR A 24 -15.06 8.05 0.85
CA THR A 24 -16.13 7.26 1.49
C THR A 24 -15.67 5.82 1.78
N GLU A 25 -16.39 5.11 2.65
CA GLU A 25 -16.11 3.69 2.89
C GLU A 25 -16.22 2.85 1.62
N THR A 26 -17.25 3.07 0.81
CA THR A 26 -17.41 2.36 -0.47
C THR A 26 -16.24 2.59 -1.42
N GLU A 27 -15.81 3.84 -1.58
CA GLU A 27 -14.63 4.18 -2.38
C GLU A 27 -13.35 3.57 -1.80
N SER A 28 -13.22 3.51 -0.47
CA SER A 28 -12.09 2.88 0.21
C SER A 28 -11.99 1.38 -0.10
N TRP A 29 -13.12 0.66 -0.12
CA TRP A 29 -13.15 -0.76 -0.50
C TRP A 29 -12.80 -0.97 -1.98
N HIS A 30 -13.31 -0.13 -2.89
CA HIS A 30 -12.95 -0.20 -4.30
C HIS A 30 -11.46 0.11 -4.53
N LEU A 31 -10.92 1.14 -3.87
CA LEU A 31 -9.51 1.46 -3.95
C LEU A 31 -8.64 0.31 -3.43
N LEU A 32 -8.99 -0.24 -2.27
CA LEU A 32 -8.28 -1.36 -1.68
C LEU A 32 -8.27 -2.58 -2.61
N HIS A 33 -9.43 -2.90 -3.23
CA HIS A 33 -9.56 -3.97 -4.21
C HIS A 33 -8.66 -3.74 -5.42
N ASP A 34 -8.81 -2.60 -6.10
CA ASP A 34 -8.14 -2.34 -7.39
C ASP A 34 -6.62 -2.25 -7.24
N VAL A 35 -6.14 -1.58 -6.18
CA VAL A 35 -4.71 -1.48 -5.89
C VAL A 35 -4.14 -2.85 -5.51
N ALA A 36 -4.86 -3.64 -4.71
CA ALA A 36 -4.44 -4.98 -4.35
C ALA A 36 -4.42 -5.95 -5.55
N GLU A 37 -5.37 -5.85 -6.49
CA GLU A 37 -5.34 -6.59 -7.76
C GLU A 37 -4.10 -6.23 -8.59
N GLY A 38 -3.79 -4.94 -8.72
CA GLY A 38 -2.58 -4.48 -9.39
C GLY A 38 -1.30 -5.03 -8.76
N LEU A 39 -1.20 -4.99 -7.42
CA LEU A 39 -0.08 -5.58 -6.68
C LEU A 39 -0.02 -7.10 -6.83
N ALA A 40 -1.16 -7.79 -6.76
CA ALA A 40 -1.21 -9.25 -6.95
C ALA A 40 -0.68 -9.66 -8.34
N TYR A 41 -1.03 -8.89 -9.38
CA TYR A 41 -0.50 -9.09 -10.72
C TYR A 41 1.01 -8.92 -10.80
N LEU A 42 1.58 -7.89 -10.14
CA LEU A 42 3.03 -7.64 -10.11
C LEU A 42 3.76 -8.74 -9.32
N HIS A 43 3.23 -9.10 -8.16
CA HIS A 43 3.81 -10.11 -7.26
C HIS A 43 3.79 -11.53 -7.87
N ALA A 44 2.84 -11.81 -8.77
CA ALA A 44 2.77 -13.11 -9.48
C ALA A 44 3.75 -13.23 -10.65
N LYS A 45 4.49 -12.18 -11.01
CA LYS A 45 5.50 -12.27 -12.08
C LYS A 45 6.70 -13.12 -11.66
N LEU A 46 7.40 -13.68 -12.63
CA LEU A 46 8.61 -14.47 -12.43
C LEU A 46 9.81 -13.78 -13.13
N PRO A 47 10.75 -13.16 -12.39
CA PRO A 47 10.72 -12.95 -10.94
C PRO A 47 9.66 -11.93 -10.50
N PRO A 48 9.23 -11.98 -9.23
CA PRO A 48 8.24 -11.02 -8.71
C PRO A 48 8.70 -9.57 -8.90
N VAL A 49 7.75 -8.71 -9.28
CA VAL A 49 7.97 -7.27 -9.37
C VAL A 49 7.44 -6.62 -8.10
N ILE A 50 8.30 -5.91 -7.38
CA ILE A 50 7.98 -5.18 -6.16
C ILE A 50 7.89 -3.70 -6.53
N HIS A 51 6.77 -3.06 -6.22
CA HIS A 51 6.51 -1.66 -6.63
C HIS A 51 7.40 -0.67 -5.87
N GLN A 52 7.46 -0.78 -4.56
CA GLN A 52 8.31 -0.01 -3.62
C GLN A 52 7.93 1.47 -3.41
N ASP A 53 6.92 2.00 -4.09
CA ASP A 53 6.49 3.40 -3.96
C ASP A 53 4.96 3.53 -4.02
N ILE A 54 4.23 2.67 -3.29
CA ILE A 54 2.78 2.79 -3.13
C ILE A 54 2.50 3.93 -2.17
N LYS A 55 1.74 4.93 -2.66
CA LYS A 55 1.32 6.12 -1.92
C LYS A 55 0.19 6.84 -2.69
N PRO A 56 -0.55 7.78 -2.10
CA PRO A 56 -1.66 8.47 -2.75
C PRO A 56 -1.29 9.15 -4.08
N ASP A 57 -0.05 9.65 -4.24
CA ASP A 57 0.44 10.28 -5.48
C ASP A 57 0.49 9.30 -6.64
N ASN A 58 0.78 8.03 -6.36
CA ASN A 58 1.01 6.97 -7.35
C ASN A 58 -0.21 6.07 -7.57
N ILE A 59 -1.37 6.44 -7.06
CA ILE A 59 -2.66 5.80 -7.33
C ILE A 59 -3.50 6.79 -8.13
N LEU A 60 -3.77 6.47 -9.40
CA LEU A 60 -4.54 7.31 -10.31
C LEU A 60 -6.00 6.85 -10.37
N ILE A 61 -6.90 7.80 -10.62
CA ILE A 61 -8.32 7.56 -10.87
C ILE A 61 -8.54 7.56 -12.37
N ASN A 62 -8.94 6.42 -12.94
CA ASN A 62 -9.23 6.29 -14.35
C ASN A 62 -10.59 6.93 -14.74
N ASP A 63 -10.92 6.91 -16.03
CA ASP A 63 -12.15 7.53 -16.54
C ASP A 63 -13.44 6.82 -16.11
N GLU A 64 -13.35 5.57 -15.62
CA GLU A 64 -14.45 4.76 -15.11
C GLU A 64 -14.55 4.81 -13.58
N ASN A 65 -13.79 5.70 -12.93
CA ASN A 65 -13.62 5.85 -11.48
C ASN A 65 -13.00 4.63 -10.79
N GLY A 66 -12.32 3.74 -11.52
CA GLY A 66 -11.46 2.69 -10.96
C GLY A 66 -10.08 3.25 -10.60
N TYR A 67 -9.33 2.51 -9.79
CA TYR A 67 -8.04 2.93 -9.27
C TYR A 67 -6.90 2.16 -9.94
N MET A 68 -5.83 2.86 -10.29
CA MET A 68 -4.68 2.28 -11.01
C MET A 68 -3.37 2.68 -10.35
N ILE A 69 -2.48 1.70 -10.18
CA ILE A 69 -1.11 1.97 -9.75
C ILE A 69 -0.30 2.52 -10.93
N THR A 70 0.46 3.57 -10.70
CA THR A 70 1.40 4.15 -11.66
C THR A 70 2.81 4.22 -11.08
N ASP A 71 3.77 4.61 -11.89
CA ASP A 71 5.20 4.73 -11.52
C ASP A 71 5.78 3.41 -11.00
N PHE A 72 5.58 2.34 -11.75
CA PHE A 72 6.12 1.01 -11.46
C PHE A 72 7.61 1.09 -11.20
N GLY A 73 8.06 0.66 -10.02
CA GLY A 73 9.42 0.74 -9.49
C GLY A 73 10.56 0.14 -10.33
N ILE A 74 10.33 -0.13 -11.65
CA ILE A 74 11.38 -0.48 -12.61
C ILE A 74 12.47 0.61 -12.63
N SER A 75 12.05 1.87 -12.51
CA SER A 75 12.97 2.98 -12.32
C SER A 75 13.66 2.99 -10.95
N THR A 76 13.04 2.39 -9.93
CA THR A 76 13.58 2.36 -8.56
C THR A 76 14.64 1.28 -8.39
N ARG A 77 14.58 0.16 -9.09
CA ARG A 77 15.69 -0.82 -9.14
C ARG A 77 16.98 -0.19 -9.68
N ILE A 78 16.91 0.58 -10.74
CA ILE A 78 18.05 1.32 -11.30
C ILE A 78 18.43 2.47 -10.37
N ARG A 79 17.47 3.19 -9.82
CA ARG A 79 17.70 4.31 -8.89
C ARG A 79 18.25 3.86 -7.54
N SER A 80 17.81 2.75 -6.96
CA SER A 80 18.32 2.26 -5.68
C SER A 80 19.77 1.78 -5.79
N THR A 81 20.15 1.17 -6.90
CA THR A 81 21.54 0.80 -7.16
C THR A 81 22.44 2.03 -7.37
N LEU A 82 21.94 3.03 -8.09
CA LEU A 82 22.66 4.30 -8.33
C LEU A 82 22.66 5.21 -7.09
N ARG A 83 21.57 5.25 -6.30
CA ARG A 83 21.48 6.06 -5.07
C ARG A 83 22.38 5.54 -3.96
N ARG A 84 22.62 4.24 -3.85
CA ARG A 84 23.61 3.67 -2.92
C ARG A 84 24.99 4.26 -3.13
N ASN A 85 25.31 4.65 -4.38
CA ASN A 85 26.62 5.20 -4.74
C ASN A 85 26.70 6.73 -4.70
N GLN A 86 25.56 7.45 -4.47
CA GLN A 86 25.55 8.94 -4.58
C GLN A 86 25.04 9.68 -3.34
N GLY A 87 24.76 9.01 -2.22
CA GLY A 87 24.37 9.69 -0.97
C GLY A 87 23.09 10.55 -1.09
N GLN A 88 22.19 10.27 -2.03
CA GLN A 88 20.94 11.01 -2.16
C GLN A 88 19.97 10.61 -1.04
N GLU A 89 19.60 11.58 -0.22
CA GLU A 89 18.55 11.47 0.79
C GLU A 89 17.22 11.09 0.12
N LEU A 90 16.53 10.09 0.68
CA LEU A 90 15.13 9.82 0.36
C LEU A 90 14.32 11.07 0.76
N SER A 91 13.48 11.58 -0.13
CA SER A 91 12.59 12.70 0.22
C SER A 91 11.66 12.27 1.35
N GLY A 92 11.45 13.14 2.37
CA GLY A 92 10.65 12.83 3.55
C GLY A 92 9.27 12.24 3.21
N GLY A 93 8.60 12.74 2.15
CA GLY A 93 7.29 12.26 1.74
C GLY A 93 7.21 10.77 1.36
N THR A 94 8.26 10.20 0.78
CA THR A 94 8.30 8.75 0.46
C THR A 94 8.57 7.87 1.69
N LEU A 95 9.29 8.39 2.70
CA LEU A 95 9.59 7.64 3.92
C LEU A 95 8.33 7.30 4.71
N ALA A 96 7.32 8.15 4.68
CA ALA A 96 6.03 7.96 5.36
C ALA A 96 5.36 6.61 5.06
N TYR A 97 5.59 6.08 3.85
CA TYR A 97 4.98 4.84 3.36
C TYR A 97 5.95 3.65 3.33
N MET A 98 7.14 3.79 3.92
CA MET A 98 8.10 2.70 4.00
C MET A 98 7.88 1.83 5.23
N GLY A 99 7.76 0.51 5.02
CA GLY A 99 7.63 -0.46 6.09
C GLY A 99 8.88 -0.61 6.96
N PRO A 100 8.72 -1.14 8.20
CA PRO A 100 9.82 -1.28 9.19
C PRO A 100 11.05 -2.02 8.68
N GLU A 101 10.85 -3.01 7.82
CA GLU A 101 11.92 -3.83 7.21
C GLU A 101 12.81 -3.04 6.25
N ARG A 102 12.35 -1.87 5.81
CA ARG A 102 13.12 -1.00 4.91
C ARG A 102 14.16 -0.13 5.64
N PHE A 103 14.12 -0.14 6.96
CA PHE A 103 15.04 0.61 7.82
C PHE A 103 16.04 -0.33 8.47
N GLY A 104 17.27 -0.39 7.98
CA GLY A 104 18.32 -1.26 8.51
C GLY A 104 19.59 -1.24 7.68
N GLN A 105 20.58 -2.07 8.05
CA GLN A 105 21.87 -2.13 7.37
C GLN A 105 21.79 -2.71 5.95
N SER A 106 20.80 -3.57 5.69
CA SER A 106 20.59 -4.22 4.39
C SER A 106 19.11 -4.27 4.04
N PRO A 107 18.47 -3.13 3.79
CA PRO A 107 17.04 -3.09 3.49
C PRO A 107 16.79 -3.75 2.13
N THR A 108 16.08 -4.87 2.15
CA THR A 108 15.68 -5.58 0.94
C THR A 108 14.19 -5.41 0.73
N PRO A 109 13.75 -4.86 -0.42
CA PRO A 109 12.34 -4.80 -0.73
C PRO A 109 11.79 -6.20 -0.95
N ILE A 110 10.64 -6.47 -0.36
CA ILE A 110 9.90 -7.72 -0.50
C ILE A 110 8.42 -7.40 -0.81
N MET A 111 7.68 -8.38 -1.30
CA MET A 111 6.26 -8.20 -1.61
C MET A 111 5.47 -7.62 -0.42
N ALA A 112 5.77 -8.08 0.81
CA ALA A 112 5.15 -7.58 2.03
C ALA A 112 5.47 -6.09 2.32
N SER A 113 6.50 -5.50 1.70
CA SER A 113 6.78 -4.05 1.81
C SER A 113 5.73 -3.22 1.08
N ASP A 114 5.28 -3.67 -0.11
CA ASP A 114 4.19 -3.01 -0.83
C ASP A 114 2.87 -3.07 -0.04
N ILE A 115 2.64 -4.17 0.70
CA ILE A 115 1.44 -4.34 1.53
C ILE A 115 1.46 -3.33 2.69
N TRP A 116 2.60 -3.13 3.34
CA TRP A 116 2.71 -2.11 4.38
C TRP A 116 2.47 -0.70 3.81
N SER A 117 3.03 -0.41 2.64
CA SER A 117 2.83 0.87 1.96
C SER A 117 1.36 1.09 1.59
N LEU A 118 0.65 0.03 1.14
CA LEU A 118 -0.80 0.08 0.93
C LEU A 118 -1.55 0.34 2.25
N GLY A 119 -1.17 -0.34 3.34
CA GLY A 119 -1.73 -0.10 4.67
C GLY A 119 -1.54 1.35 5.13
N ALA A 120 -0.34 1.92 4.95
CA ALA A 120 -0.05 3.32 5.30
C ALA A 120 -0.84 4.30 4.45
N THR A 121 -0.98 4.02 3.15
CA THR A 121 -1.82 4.78 2.23
C THR A 121 -3.28 4.75 2.69
N MET A 122 -3.85 3.58 2.94
CA MET A 122 -5.23 3.45 3.43
C MET A 122 -5.42 4.15 4.77
N TYR A 123 -4.48 3.99 5.71
CA TYR A 123 -4.54 4.68 6.99
C TYR A 123 -4.65 6.20 6.81
N GLU A 124 -3.82 6.78 5.94
CA GLU A 124 -3.88 8.22 5.63
C GLU A 124 -5.23 8.62 5.00
N LEU A 125 -5.79 7.81 4.10
CA LEU A 125 -7.10 8.08 3.50
C LEU A 125 -8.21 8.14 4.55
N LEU A 126 -8.13 7.31 5.61
CA LEU A 126 -9.11 7.24 6.68
C LEU A 126 -8.92 8.30 7.77
N THR A 127 -7.70 8.83 7.95
CA THR A 127 -7.34 9.71 9.08
C THR A 127 -6.84 11.10 8.67
N GLY A 128 -6.41 11.26 7.42
CA GLY A 128 -5.81 12.48 6.88
C GLY A 128 -4.30 12.59 7.01
N LEU A 129 -3.63 11.63 7.69
CA LEU A 129 -2.17 11.61 7.87
C LEU A 129 -1.64 10.17 7.86
N PRO A 130 -0.41 9.92 7.39
CA PRO A 130 0.23 8.62 7.51
C PRO A 130 0.39 8.19 8.99
N PRO A 131 0.40 6.87 9.30
CA PRO A 131 0.34 6.36 10.69
C PRO A 131 1.47 6.86 11.59
N TYR A 132 2.61 7.20 11.01
CA TYR A 132 3.79 7.69 11.74
C TYR A 132 4.37 8.98 11.13
N GLY A 133 3.54 9.76 10.42
CA GLY A 133 3.98 10.96 9.71
C GLY A 133 5.16 10.67 8.77
N ASP A 134 6.10 11.57 8.67
CA ASP A 134 7.27 11.47 7.78
C ASP A 134 8.28 10.37 8.17
N HIS A 135 8.09 9.71 9.31
CA HIS A 135 9.03 8.71 9.81
C HIS A 135 8.74 7.29 9.30
N GLY A 136 7.52 7.04 8.83
CA GLY A 136 7.10 5.72 8.37
C GLY A 136 7.34 4.61 9.40
N GLY A 137 7.55 3.41 8.93
CA GLY A 137 7.79 2.24 9.76
C GLY A 137 9.03 2.28 10.66
N LEU A 138 9.87 3.32 10.57
CA LEU A 138 11.00 3.49 11.49
C LEU A 138 10.52 3.62 12.94
N LEU A 139 9.45 4.37 13.19
CA LEU A 139 8.91 4.50 14.55
C LEU A 139 8.34 3.17 15.06
N GLN A 140 7.62 2.44 14.20
CA GLN A 140 7.12 1.10 14.53
C GLN A 140 8.26 0.11 14.85
N LYS A 141 9.33 0.13 14.05
CA LYS A 141 10.54 -0.67 14.29
C LYS A 141 11.18 -0.37 15.64
N ASN A 142 11.08 0.87 16.11
CA ASN A 142 11.60 1.33 17.40
C ASN A 142 10.59 1.15 18.55
N GLY A 143 9.49 0.42 18.34
CA GLY A 143 8.54 0.02 19.36
C GLY A 143 7.30 0.91 19.49
N ALA A 144 7.04 1.83 18.54
CA ALA A 144 5.80 2.58 18.53
C ALA A 144 4.62 1.70 18.08
N ASP A 145 3.51 1.77 18.81
CA ASP A 145 2.25 1.14 18.42
C ASP A 145 1.64 1.84 17.20
N ILE A 146 0.81 1.11 16.43
CA ILE A 146 0.03 1.72 15.35
C ILE A 146 -1.05 2.60 16.00
N PRO A 147 -1.13 3.90 15.64
CA PRO A 147 -2.15 4.77 16.21
C PRO A 147 -3.56 4.32 15.82
N LEU A 148 -4.54 4.57 16.69
CA LEU A 148 -5.92 4.15 16.45
C LEU A 148 -6.60 5.00 15.35
N ILE A 149 -7.36 4.35 14.48
CA ILE A 149 -8.25 5.01 13.52
C ILE A 149 -9.56 5.35 14.25
N ASN A 150 -9.64 6.56 14.80
CA ASN A 150 -10.77 7.05 15.59
C ASN A 150 -11.86 7.71 14.72
N ASN A 151 -12.17 7.14 13.56
CA ASN A 151 -13.22 7.64 12.69
C ASN A 151 -14.38 6.63 12.64
N GLU A 152 -15.54 7.02 13.13
CA GLU A 152 -16.73 6.17 13.21
C GLU A 152 -17.47 6.03 11.85
N GLU A 153 -17.08 6.81 10.84
CA GLU A 153 -17.63 6.72 9.49
C GLU A 153 -17.17 5.44 8.76
N TYR A 154 -16.12 4.78 9.27
CA TYR A 154 -15.58 3.56 8.68
C TYR A 154 -15.82 2.35 9.56
N SER A 155 -16.20 1.23 8.93
CA SER A 155 -16.45 -0.05 9.60
C SER A 155 -15.20 -0.59 10.30
N GLN A 156 -15.42 -1.46 11.29
CA GLN A 156 -14.32 -2.13 11.97
C GLN A 156 -13.56 -3.05 11.00
N GLU A 157 -14.25 -3.69 10.08
CA GLU A 157 -13.68 -4.57 9.05
C GLU A 157 -12.66 -3.84 8.16
N LEU A 158 -12.97 -2.60 7.74
CA LEU A 158 -12.04 -1.78 6.97
C LEU A 158 -10.81 -1.39 7.81
N LYS A 159 -11.02 -1.01 9.06
CA LYS A 159 -9.91 -0.70 9.99
C LYS A 159 -9.03 -1.92 10.23
N ASP A 160 -9.63 -3.08 10.45
CA ASP A 160 -8.91 -4.32 10.75
C ASP A 160 -8.00 -4.76 9.59
N ILE A 161 -8.46 -4.67 8.34
CA ILE A 161 -7.60 -5.01 7.19
C ILE A 161 -6.45 -4.01 7.05
N VAL A 162 -6.67 -2.71 7.33
CA VAL A 162 -5.60 -1.70 7.35
C VAL A 162 -4.55 -2.04 8.41
N TYR A 163 -4.96 -2.36 9.64
CA TYR A 163 -4.04 -2.77 10.72
C TYR A 163 -3.26 -4.04 10.38
N LYS A 164 -3.90 -5.02 9.72
CA LYS A 164 -3.21 -6.23 9.26
C LYS A 164 -2.14 -5.93 8.21
N CYS A 165 -2.41 -5.01 7.28
CA CYS A 165 -1.39 -4.55 6.32
C CYS A 165 -0.20 -3.89 7.01
N LEU A 166 -0.44 -3.16 8.11
CA LEU A 166 0.57 -2.45 8.90
C LEU A 166 1.28 -3.33 9.94
N ALA A 167 1.05 -4.65 9.99
CA ALA A 167 1.71 -5.52 10.95
C ALA A 167 3.24 -5.36 10.90
N LEU A 168 3.87 -5.32 12.09
CA LEU A 168 5.34 -5.17 12.22
C LEU A 168 6.06 -6.33 11.54
N ASN A 169 5.62 -7.57 11.87
CA ASN A 169 6.16 -8.77 11.27
C ASN A 169 5.59 -8.96 9.85
N THR A 170 6.47 -9.08 8.87
CA THR A 170 6.10 -9.22 7.46
C THR A 170 5.26 -10.48 7.15
N TRP A 171 5.38 -11.53 7.97
CA TRP A 171 4.63 -12.78 7.81
C TRP A 171 3.18 -12.68 8.29
N ASP A 172 2.88 -11.70 9.13
CA ASP A 172 1.53 -11.46 9.65
C ASP A 172 0.71 -10.56 8.71
N ARG A 173 1.34 -10.01 7.66
CA ARG A 173 0.67 -9.22 6.64
C ARG A 173 -0.02 -10.13 5.62
N PRO A 174 -1.23 -9.78 5.17
CA PRO A 174 -1.89 -10.50 4.09
C PRO A 174 -1.10 -10.34 2.78
N THR A 175 -1.27 -11.27 1.86
CA THR A 175 -0.82 -11.11 0.48
C THR A 175 -1.75 -10.15 -0.28
N ALA A 176 -1.26 -9.55 -1.37
CA ALA A 176 -2.09 -8.70 -2.22
C ALA A 176 -3.33 -9.44 -2.74
N ARG A 177 -3.22 -10.73 -3.11
CA ARG A 177 -4.36 -11.55 -3.54
C ARG A 177 -5.40 -11.69 -2.43
N GLN A 178 -4.99 -12.00 -1.19
CA GLN A 178 -5.90 -12.11 -0.05
C GLN A 178 -6.66 -10.81 0.22
N ILE A 179 -5.99 -9.66 0.07
CA ILE A 179 -6.63 -8.34 0.23
C ILE A 179 -7.66 -8.11 -0.87
N ALA A 180 -7.28 -8.37 -2.13
CA ALA A 180 -8.18 -8.19 -3.28
C ALA A 180 -9.44 -9.06 -3.16
N ASP A 181 -9.27 -10.35 -2.84
CA ASP A 181 -10.38 -11.28 -2.67
C ASP A 181 -11.31 -10.86 -1.52
N TYR A 182 -10.74 -10.39 -0.40
CA TYR A 182 -11.52 -9.91 0.73
C TYR A 182 -12.30 -8.63 0.40
N ALA A 183 -11.65 -7.65 -0.22
CA ALA A 183 -12.31 -6.43 -0.64
C ALA A 183 -13.41 -6.69 -1.67
N PHE A 184 -13.20 -7.61 -2.61
CA PHE A 184 -14.20 -8.04 -3.58
C PHE A 184 -15.44 -8.63 -2.91
N GLN A 185 -15.26 -9.48 -1.88
CA GLN A 185 -16.37 -10.04 -1.11
C GLN A 185 -17.16 -8.93 -0.42
N HIS A 186 -16.49 -7.94 0.16
CA HIS A 186 -17.13 -6.79 0.80
C HIS A 186 -17.96 -5.95 -0.18
N ILE A 187 -17.40 -5.63 -1.34
CA ILE A 187 -18.09 -4.87 -2.40
C ILE A 187 -19.36 -5.60 -2.87
N ASN A 188 -19.36 -6.94 -2.89
CA ASN A 188 -20.49 -7.75 -3.34
C ASN A 188 -21.43 -8.19 -2.20
N GLY A 189 -21.32 -7.63 -1.00
CA GLY A 189 -22.22 -7.88 0.13
C GLY A 189 -22.03 -9.25 0.82
N ASN A 190 -20.90 -9.92 0.61
CA ASN A 190 -20.55 -11.22 1.19
C ASN A 190 -19.49 -11.07 2.28
N SER A 191 -19.70 -10.20 3.27
CA SER A 191 -18.72 -9.94 4.32
C SER A 191 -18.64 -11.11 5.31
N ALA A 192 -17.53 -11.85 5.26
CA ALA A 192 -17.09 -12.76 6.32
C ALA A 192 -15.87 -12.15 7.04
N PRO A 193 -15.61 -12.50 8.33
CA PRO A 193 -14.41 -12.03 9.00
C PRO A 193 -13.13 -12.38 8.24
N PHE A 194 -12.20 -11.44 8.14
CA PHE A 194 -10.92 -11.66 7.47
C PHE A 194 -10.06 -12.66 8.25
N ASN A 195 -9.87 -13.85 7.69
CA ASN A 195 -8.99 -14.89 8.21
C ASN A 195 -7.77 -15.06 7.31
N ILE A 196 -6.59 -14.75 7.84
CA ILE A 196 -5.33 -15.18 7.21
C ILE A 196 -5.21 -16.68 7.43
N GLN A 197 -5.59 -17.50 6.44
CA GLN A 197 -5.17 -18.89 6.45
C GLN A 197 -3.65 -18.91 6.28
N SER A 198 -2.95 -19.29 7.33
CA SER A 198 -1.53 -19.63 7.24
C SER A 198 -1.41 -20.75 6.21
N SER A 199 -0.96 -20.43 5.01
CA SER A 199 -0.50 -21.42 4.05
C SER A 199 0.70 -22.11 4.70
N GLN A 200 0.46 -23.26 5.35
CA GLN A 200 1.52 -24.18 5.69
C GLN A 200 2.21 -24.56 4.39
N GLN A 201 3.36 -23.96 4.13
CA GLN A 201 4.28 -24.49 3.15
C GLN A 201 4.72 -25.88 3.64
N THR A 202 4.11 -26.91 3.08
CA THR A 202 4.73 -28.22 3.04
C THR A 202 5.99 -28.09 2.20
N SER A 203 7.12 -28.00 2.88
CA SER A 203 8.42 -28.19 2.25
C SER A 203 8.57 -29.66 1.87
N PRO A 204 9.05 -30.02 0.65
CA PRO A 204 9.53 -31.34 0.33
C PRO A 204 10.90 -31.63 0.97
#